data_47bfa49d5cb8ff7acb667c9bf329ad0e
#
_entry.id   47bfa49d5cb8ff7acb667c9bf329ad0e
#
_cell.length_a   1.000
_cell.length_b   1.000
_cell.length_c   1.000
_cell.angle_alpha   90.00
_cell.angle_beta   90.00
_cell.angle_gamma   90.00
#
_symmetry.space_group_name_H-M   'P 1'
#
loop_
_entity.id
_entity.type
_entity.pdbx_description
1 polymer ?
#
loop_
_entity_poly.entity_id
_entity_poly.type
_entity_poly.pdbx_seq_one_letter_code
_entity_poly.pdbx_strand_id
1 'polypeptide(L)'
;MKFKTLATTVLATAAIFALGACGNGNGAKESNDIVKEVKEDTTITFWHAMNGVQEEALTKLTKDFMKENPKIKVELQNQSAYPDLQAKINSTLTSPKDLPTITQAYPGWLWNAAQDEMLVDLKPYMDDDTIGWKDAEPIREVLLDGAKIDGKQYGIPFNKSTEMLFYNADLLKEYGVEVPKTLEELKEASKTIYEKSNKEVVGAGFDSLNNYYAIGMKNKGVDFNKDLDLTSKDSQEVVDYYRDGIEAGYFRTAGS
;
A
#
# COMPACT_ATOMS: atom_id res chain seq x y z
N MET A 1 -54.95 25.81 -43.45
CA MET A 1 -53.86 24.84 -43.70
C MET A 1 -53.59 24.08 -42.41
N LYS A 2 -53.89 22.79 -42.37
CA LYS A 2 -53.77 21.96 -41.15
C LYS A 2 -52.45 21.21 -41.21
N PHE A 3 -51.52 21.48 -40.26
CA PHE A 3 -50.32 20.68 -40.05
C PHE A 3 -50.65 19.47 -39.18
N LYS A 4 -50.52 18.29 -39.74
CA LYS A 4 -50.57 17.02 -39.03
C LYS A 4 -49.21 16.73 -38.39
N THR A 5 -49.15 16.66 -37.08
CA THR A 5 -47.99 16.22 -36.31
C THR A 5 -47.95 14.69 -36.33
N LEU A 6 -46.90 14.16 -36.90
CA LEU A 6 -46.56 12.72 -36.86
C LEU A 6 -45.75 12.45 -35.60
N ALA A 7 -46.32 11.76 -34.65
CA ALA A 7 -45.61 11.30 -33.45
C ALA A 7 -44.90 9.98 -33.79
N THR A 8 -43.56 10.05 -33.85
CA THR A 8 -42.72 8.86 -33.97
C THR A 8 -42.32 8.40 -32.56
N THR A 9 -42.97 7.31 -32.14
CA THR A 9 -42.66 6.65 -30.87
C THR A 9 -41.38 5.82 -31.05
N VAL A 10 -40.29 6.30 -30.52
CA VAL A 10 -39.06 5.51 -30.39
C VAL A 10 -39.17 4.71 -29.09
N LEU A 11 -39.39 3.41 -29.21
CA LEU A 11 -39.20 2.48 -28.08
C LEU A 11 -37.71 2.35 -27.77
N ALA A 12 -37.26 3.06 -26.79
CA ALA A 12 -35.97 2.79 -26.16
C ALA A 12 -36.17 1.65 -25.15
N THR A 13 -35.76 0.45 -25.53
CA THR A 13 -35.64 -0.68 -24.60
C THR A 13 -34.45 -0.41 -23.66
N ALA A 14 -34.70 0.23 -22.55
CA ALA A 14 -33.75 0.32 -21.45
C ALA A 14 -33.71 -1.04 -20.75
N ALA A 15 -32.67 -1.80 -20.97
CA ALA A 15 -32.32 -2.93 -20.14
C ALA A 15 -31.92 -2.40 -18.76
N ILE A 16 -32.85 -2.44 -17.83
CA ILE A 16 -32.62 -2.12 -16.43
C ILE A 16 -31.93 -3.34 -15.83
N PHE A 17 -30.63 -3.28 -15.67
CA PHE A 17 -29.93 -4.15 -14.74
C PHE A 17 -30.28 -3.67 -13.33
N ALA A 18 -31.16 -4.39 -12.67
CA ALA A 18 -31.46 -4.23 -11.26
C ALA A 18 -30.28 -4.78 -10.46
N LEU A 19 -29.29 -3.94 -10.16
CA LEU A 19 -28.49 -4.11 -8.96
C LEU A 19 -29.40 -3.77 -7.79
N GLY A 20 -29.95 -4.80 -7.16
CA GLY A 20 -30.79 -4.68 -5.98
C GLY A 20 -29.94 -4.24 -4.79
N ALA A 21 -29.86 -2.95 -4.58
CA ALA A 21 -29.46 -2.35 -3.34
C ALA A 21 -30.46 -1.25 -3.02
N CYS A 22 -31.61 -1.62 -2.48
CA CYS A 22 -32.49 -0.70 -1.75
C CYS A 22 -32.95 -1.40 -0.48
N GLY A 23 -32.59 -0.79 0.62
CA GLY A 23 -32.74 -1.28 1.96
C GLY A 23 -34.16 -1.62 2.39
N ASN A 24 -34.22 -2.60 3.23
CA ASN A 24 -35.03 -2.60 4.44
C ASN A 24 -34.36 -3.56 5.43
N GLY A 25 -34.14 -3.10 6.65
CA GLY A 25 -33.42 -3.85 7.67
C GLY A 25 -34.08 -5.20 7.98
N ASN A 26 -33.37 -6.23 7.60
CA ASN A 26 -33.40 -7.55 8.21
C ASN A 26 -32.12 -8.25 7.75
N GLY A 27 -31.29 -8.72 8.66
CA GLY A 27 -29.98 -9.31 8.52
C GLY A 27 -29.69 -9.85 7.11
N ALA A 28 -28.85 -9.14 6.37
CA ALA A 28 -28.26 -9.66 5.16
C ALA A 28 -27.46 -10.91 5.56
N LYS A 29 -27.97 -12.09 5.21
CA LYS A 29 -27.12 -13.27 5.10
C LYS A 29 -26.04 -12.89 4.11
N GLU A 30 -24.79 -12.90 4.54
CA GLU A 30 -23.65 -12.92 3.62
C GLU A 30 -23.94 -14.00 2.58
N SER A 31 -24.27 -13.60 1.35
CA SER A 31 -24.32 -14.55 0.27
C SER A 31 -22.89 -14.88 -0.06
N ASN A 32 -22.41 -16.05 0.34
CA ASN A 32 -21.11 -16.61 -0.01
C ASN A 32 -21.02 -17.00 -1.50
N ASP A 33 -21.78 -16.32 -2.36
CA ASP A 33 -21.77 -16.61 -3.80
C ASP A 33 -20.54 -15.92 -4.44
N ILE A 34 -19.44 -16.66 -4.40
CA ILE A 34 -18.20 -16.27 -5.10
C ILE A 34 -18.45 -16.36 -6.61
N VAL A 35 -18.21 -15.26 -7.32
CA VAL A 35 -18.24 -15.24 -8.79
C VAL A 35 -17.02 -15.99 -9.32
N LYS A 36 -17.25 -17.16 -9.93
CA LYS A 36 -16.20 -18.07 -10.39
C LYS A 36 -15.84 -17.90 -11.87
N GLU A 37 -16.61 -17.14 -12.62
CA GLU A 37 -16.41 -16.96 -14.06
C GLU A 37 -16.81 -15.55 -14.49
N VAL A 38 -15.97 -14.91 -15.30
CA VAL A 38 -16.30 -13.65 -15.97
C VAL A 38 -17.03 -13.97 -17.27
N LYS A 39 -18.36 -13.77 -17.30
CA LYS A 39 -19.23 -14.12 -18.42
C LYS A 39 -19.33 -13.04 -19.48
N GLU A 40 -19.23 -11.79 -19.09
CA GLU A 40 -19.37 -10.61 -19.94
C GLU A 40 -18.09 -9.81 -20.00
N ASP A 41 -17.94 -8.99 -21.04
CA ASP A 41 -16.79 -8.08 -21.14
C ASP A 41 -16.79 -7.13 -19.94
N THR A 42 -15.71 -7.20 -19.17
CA THR A 42 -15.58 -6.49 -17.90
C THR A 42 -14.36 -5.58 -17.94
N THR A 43 -14.53 -4.32 -17.56
CA THR A 43 -13.40 -3.40 -17.37
C THR A 43 -13.14 -3.23 -15.88
N ILE A 44 -11.88 -3.42 -15.48
CA ILE A 44 -11.39 -3.13 -14.14
C ILE A 44 -10.37 -1.98 -14.19
N THR A 45 -10.46 -1.08 -13.22
CA THR A 45 -9.51 0.02 -13.06
C THR A 45 -8.51 -0.30 -11.97
N PHE A 46 -7.24 -0.01 -12.23
CA PHE A 46 -6.16 -0.23 -11.27
C PHE A 46 -5.39 1.07 -11.01
N TRP A 47 -5.52 1.62 -9.80
CA TRP A 47 -4.74 2.77 -9.36
C TRP A 47 -3.39 2.33 -8.80
N HIS A 48 -2.31 2.93 -9.29
CA HIS A 48 -0.95 2.60 -8.86
C HIS A 48 -0.06 3.83 -8.82
N ALA A 49 1.07 3.71 -8.15
CA ALA A 49 2.14 4.72 -8.07
C ALA A 49 3.46 4.18 -8.63
N MET A 50 3.41 3.21 -9.57
CA MET A 50 4.59 2.68 -10.24
C MET A 50 5.08 3.64 -11.30
N ASN A 51 6.41 3.87 -11.35
CA ASN A 51 7.05 4.77 -12.30
C ASN A 51 8.26 4.11 -12.95
N GLY A 52 8.68 4.62 -14.11
CA GLY A 52 9.85 4.15 -14.85
C GLY A 52 9.77 2.65 -15.16
N VAL A 53 10.85 1.92 -14.90
CA VAL A 53 10.94 0.48 -15.22
C VAL A 53 9.89 -0.38 -14.53
N GLN A 54 9.40 0.04 -13.36
CA GLN A 54 8.33 -0.66 -12.65
C GLN A 54 6.98 -0.50 -13.36
N GLU A 55 6.67 0.70 -13.86
CA GLU A 55 5.47 0.96 -14.64
C GLU A 55 5.52 0.21 -16.00
N GLU A 56 6.68 0.17 -16.66
CA GLU A 56 6.86 -0.60 -17.87
C GLU A 56 6.60 -2.08 -17.65
N ALA A 57 7.14 -2.64 -16.53
CA ALA A 57 6.92 -4.02 -16.15
C ALA A 57 5.42 -4.29 -15.87
N LEU A 58 4.76 -3.43 -15.08
CA LEU A 58 3.34 -3.54 -14.79
C LEU A 58 2.49 -3.48 -16.07
N THR A 59 2.80 -2.55 -16.96
CA THR A 59 2.14 -2.42 -18.26
C THR A 59 2.26 -3.69 -19.09
N LYS A 60 3.47 -4.28 -19.13
CA LYS A 60 3.69 -5.54 -19.86
C LYS A 60 2.89 -6.69 -19.25
N LEU A 61 2.96 -6.88 -17.94
CA LEU A 61 2.22 -7.93 -17.23
C LEU A 61 0.71 -7.79 -17.45
N THR A 62 0.20 -6.57 -17.40
CA THR A 62 -1.23 -6.27 -17.65
C THR A 62 -1.63 -6.62 -19.09
N LYS A 63 -0.79 -6.31 -20.07
CA LYS A 63 -1.05 -6.69 -21.47
C LYS A 63 -1.04 -8.21 -21.66
N ASP A 64 -0.12 -8.92 -21.01
CA ASP A 64 -0.05 -10.37 -21.11
C ASP A 64 -1.27 -11.02 -20.42
N PHE A 65 -1.68 -10.52 -19.24
CA PHE A 65 -2.92 -10.93 -18.57
C PHE A 65 -4.16 -10.77 -19.44
N MET A 66 -4.32 -9.61 -20.11
CA MET A 66 -5.47 -9.36 -21.00
C MET A 66 -5.49 -10.27 -22.24
N LYS A 67 -4.33 -10.72 -22.72
CA LYS A 67 -4.28 -11.71 -23.82
C LYS A 67 -4.81 -13.08 -23.38
N GLU A 68 -4.49 -13.48 -22.14
CA GLU A 68 -4.95 -14.73 -21.56
C GLU A 68 -6.40 -14.66 -21.11
N ASN A 69 -6.90 -13.45 -20.80
CA ASN A 69 -8.23 -13.18 -20.30
C ASN A 69 -8.96 -12.15 -21.18
N PRO A 70 -9.36 -12.50 -22.42
CA PRO A 70 -9.82 -11.54 -23.42
C PRO A 70 -11.14 -10.81 -23.05
N LYS A 71 -11.91 -11.33 -22.10
CA LYS A 71 -13.09 -10.67 -21.57
C LYS A 71 -12.80 -9.62 -20.49
N ILE A 72 -11.55 -9.54 -20.02
CA ILE A 72 -11.17 -8.61 -18.96
C ILE A 72 -10.27 -7.52 -19.55
N LYS A 73 -10.75 -6.28 -19.52
CA LYS A 73 -9.95 -5.10 -19.83
C LYS A 73 -9.43 -4.51 -18.52
N VAL A 74 -8.12 -4.32 -18.41
CA VAL A 74 -7.50 -3.63 -17.27
C VAL A 74 -7.07 -2.24 -17.70
N GLU A 75 -7.55 -1.22 -17.01
CA GLU A 75 -7.16 0.18 -17.18
C GLU A 75 -6.23 0.61 -16.05
N LEU A 76 -4.94 0.70 -16.37
CA LEU A 76 -3.93 1.22 -15.44
C LEU A 76 -4.07 2.74 -15.33
N GLN A 77 -4.13 3.24 -14.11
CA GLN A 77 -4.23 4.67 -13.82
C GLN A 77 -3.13 5.05 -12.83
N ASN A 78 -2.04 5.61 -13.39
CA ASN A 78 -0.91 6.09 -12.60
C ASN A 78 -1.31 7.34 -11.79
N GLN A 79 -1.07 7.32 -10.49
CA GLN A 79 -1.35 8.41 -9.54
C GLN A 79 -0.05 9.11 -9.09
N SER A 80 1.01 9.05 -9.89
CA SER A 80 2.31 9.68 -9.68
C SER A 80 3.12 9.09 -8.53
N ALA A 81 2.84 9.44 -7.29
CA ALA A 81 3.58 9.01 -6.11
C ALA A 81 2.66 8.46 -5.01
N TYR A 82 3.23 7.77 -4.02
CA TYR A 82 2.45 7.24 -2.90
C TYR A 82 1.64 8.30 -2.15
N PRO A 83 2.15 9.52 -1.85
CA PRO A 83 1.34 10.56 -1.22
C PRO A 83 0.13 10.99 -2.07
N ASP A 84 0.31 11.10 -3.39
CA ASP A 84 -0.77 11.46 -4.32
C ASP A 84 -1.83 10.37 -4.38
N LEU A 85 -1.40 9.10 -4.47
CA LEU A 85 -2.28 7.93 -4.45
C LEU A 85 -3.07 7.88 -3.14
N GLN A 86 -2.42 8.08 -2.00
CA GLN A 86 -3.09 8.10 -0.69
C GLN A 86 -4.13 9.23 -0.60
N ALA A 87 -3.76 10.44 -1.02
CA ALA A 87 -4.67 11.58 -1.04
C ALA A 87 -5.87 11.32 -1.96
N LYS A 88 -5.64 10.71 -3.13
CA LYS A 88 -6.69 10.32 -4.07
C LYS A 88 -7.64 9.29 -3.47
N ILE A 89 -7.12 8.22 -2.85
CA ILE A 89 -7.94 7.22 -2.16
C ILE A 89 -8.81 7.90 -1.10
N ASN A 90 -8.19 8.66 -0.18
CA ASN A 90 -8.90 9.30 0.92
C ASN A 90 -10.00 10.25 0.45
N SER A 91 -9.75 11.03 -0.60
CA SER A 91 -10.76 11.96 -1.14
C SER A 91 -11.91 11.23 -1.84
N THR A 92 -11.65 10.05 -2.42
CA THR A 92 -12.66 9.31 -3.17
C THR A 92 -13.51 8.39 -2.28
N LEU A 93 -13.07 8.05 -1.07
CA LEU A 93 -13.87 7.25 -0.11
C LEU A 93 -15.24 7.86 0.20
N THR A 94 -15.38 9.19 0.07
CA THR A 94 -16.67 9.88 0.22
C THR A 94 -17.64 9.67 -0.96
N SER A 95 -17.15 9.12 -2.06
CA SER A 95 -17.91 8.81 -3.28
C SER A 95 -17.60 7.37 -3.75
N PRO A 96 -18.09 6.33 -3.07
CA PRO A 96 -17.67 4.94 -3.31
C PRO A 96 -17.80 4.45 -4.75
N LYS A 97 -18.74 4.99 -5.51
CA LYS A 97 -18.94 4.68 -6.96
C LYS A 97 -17.77 5.13 -7.85
N ASP A 98 -16.94 6.05 -7.37
CA ASP A 98 -15.81 6.62 -8.10
C ASP A 98 -14.48 5.93 -7.69
N LEU A 99 -14.53 4.97 -6.77
CA LEU A 99 -13.38 4.16 -6.38
C LEU A 99 -12.94 3.24 -7.52
N PRO A 100 -11.65 2.92 -7.60
CA PRO A 100 -11.15 1.95 -8.58
C PRO A 100 -11.58 0.53 -8.20
N THR A 101 -11.53 -0.39 -9.16
CA THR A 101 -11.76 -1.81 -8.89
C THR A 101 -10.66 -2.38 -7.98
N ILE A 102 -9.42 -2.02 -8.24
CA ILE A 102 -8.24 -2.35 -7.41
C ILE A 102 -7.35 -1.12 -7.26
N THR A 103 -6.66 -1.06 -6.13
CA THR A 103 -5.67 -0.01 -5.87
C THR A 103 -4.44 -0.58 -5.17
N GLN A 104 -3.27 -0.06 -5.51
CA GLN A 104 -2.09 -0.21 -4.70
C GLN A 104 -2.25 0.65 -3.44
N ALA A 105 -1.97 0.10 -2.26
CA ALA A 105 -2.09 0.83 -1.01
C ALA A 105 -1.23 0.20 0.09
N TYR A 106 -0.93 0.96 1.13
CA TYR A 106 -0.55 0.37 2.41
C TYR A 106 -1.80 0.02 3.21
N PRO A 107 -1.85 -1.12 3.90
CA PRO A 107 -3.05 -1.54 4.66
C PRO A 107 -3.58 -0.47 5.61
N GLY A 108 -2.69 0.27 6.27
CA GLY A 108 -3.08 1.34 7.19
C GLY A 108 -3.88 2.49 6.55
N TRP A 109 -3.72 2.74 5.23
CA TRP A 109 -4.52 3.76 4.53
C TRP A 109 -5.98 3.35 4.36
N LEU A 110 -6.22 2.05 4.35
CA LEU A 110 -7.53 1.46 4.07
C LEU A 110 -8.28 1.02 5.33
N TRP A 111 -7.75 1.37 6.52
CA TRP A 111 -8.37 0.99 7.78
C TRP A 111 -9.85 1.41 7.86
N ASN A 112 -10.14 2.68 7.60
CA ASN A 112 -11.51 3.18 7.63
C ASN A 112 -12.39 2.52 6.56
N ALA A 113 -11.87 2.33 5.34
CA ALA A 113 -12.57 1.63 4.28
C ALA A 113 -12.90 0.17 4.64
N ALA A 114 -12.03 -0.49 5.41
CA ALA A 114 -12.28 -1.83 5.92
C ALA A 114 -13.37 -1.85 7.00
N GLN A 115 -13.39 -0.86 7.91
CA GLN A 115 -14.43 -0.72 8.94
C GLN A 115 -15.80 -0.39 8.32
N ASP A 116 -15.81 0.38 7.23
CA ASP A 116 -17.03 0.78 6.50
C ASP A 116 -17.46 -0.29 5.45
N GLU A 117 -16.88 -1.50 5.49
CA GLU A 117 -17.18 -2.62 4.59
C GLU A 117 -17.03 -2.29 3.08
N MET A 118 -16.14 -1.36 2.75
CA MET A 118 -15.86 -0.96 1.36
C MET A 118 -14.84 -1.86 0.66
N LEU A 119 -14.22 -2.78 1.39
CA LEU A 119 -13.22 -3.71 0.87
C LEU A 119 -13.76 -5.14 0.82
N VAL A 120 -13.35 -5.87 -0.20
CA VAL A 120 -13.68 -7.29 -0.36
C VAL A 120 -12.69 -8.14 0.44
N ASP A 121 -13.18 -9.03 1.32
CA ASP A 121 -12.35 -10.07 1.91
C ASP A 121 -11.97 -11.09 0.82
N LEU A 122 -10.68 -11.20 0.55
CA LEU A 122 -10.14 -12.06 -0.50
C LEU A 122 -9.99 -13.52 -0.05
N LYS A 123 -10.04 -13.79 1.26
CA LYS A 123 -9.81 -15.14 1.81
C LYS A 123 -10.74 -16.19 1.20
N PRO A 124 -12.05 -15.97 1.08
CA PRO A 124 -12.95 -16.93 0.45
C PRO A 124 -12.60 -17.24 -1.01
N TYR A 125 -12.11 -16.23 -1.76
CA TYR A 125 -11.68 -16.41 -3.15
C TYR A 125 -10.36 -17.19 -3.24
N MET A 126 -9.42 -16.92 -2.35
CA MET A 126 -8.13 -17.60 -2.30
C MET A 126 -8.27 -19.08 -1.92
N ASP A 127 -9.24 -19.42 -1.08
CA ASP A 127 -9.48 -20.77 -0.60
C ASP A 127 -10.41 -21.60 -1.50
N ASP A 128 -11.06 -20.99 -2.49
CA ASP A 128 -12.01 -21.68 -3.37
C ASP A 128 -11.35 -22.82 -4.16
N ASP A 129 -12.06 -23.93 -4.27
CA ASP A 129 -11.53 -25.14 -4.92
C ASP A 129 -11.31 -24.99 -6.43
N THR A 130 -11.98 -24.03 -7.06
CA THR A 130 -12.02 -23.84 -8.52
C THR A 130 -11.13 -22.69 -8.99
N ILE A 131 -11.19 -21.54 -8.29
CA ILE A 131 -10.50 -20.30 -8.67
C ILE A 131 -9.41 -19.90 -7.69
N GLY A 132 -9.26 -20.63 -6.59
CA GLY A 132 -8.29 -20.34 -5.53
C GLY A 132 -6.85 -20.62 -5.92
N TRP A 133 -5.95 -20.37 -4.96
CA TRP A 133 -4.50 -20.37 -5.18
C TRP A 133 -3.82 -21.71 -4.88
N LYS A 134 -4.54 -22.83 -4.95
CA LYS A 134 -3.98 -24.15 -4.58
C LYS A 134 -2.72 -24.53 -5.36
N ASP A 135 -2.66 -24.15 -6.62
CA ASP A 135 -1.57 -24.45 -7.53
C ASP A 135 -0.62 -23.25 -7.78
N ALA A 136 -0.85 -22.13 -7.08
CA ALA A 136 0.03 -20.97 -7.19
C ALA A 136 1.29 -21.15 -6.35
N GLU A 137 2.41 -20.61 -6.83
CA GLU A 137 3.62 -20.48 -5.99
C GLU A 137 3.28 -19.77 -4.69
N PRO A 138 3.59 -20.36 -3.53
CA PRO A 138 3.12 -19.85 -2.26
C PRO A 138 3.78 -18.50 -1.93
N ILE A 139 2.96 -17.49 -1.72
CA ILE A 139 3.42 -16.24 -1.10
C ILE A 139 3.73 -16.54 0.37
N ARG A 140 4.89 -16.08 0.85
CA ARG A 140 5.28 -16.27 2.25
C ARG A 140 4.21 -15.70 3.18
N GLU A 141 3.80 -16.50 4.17
CA GLU A 141 2.70 -16.16 5.09
C GLU A 141 2.91 -14.80 5.77
N VAL A 142 4.14 -14.49 6.21
CA VAL A 142 4.48 -13.19 6.81
C VAL A 142 4.16 -11.99 5.90
N LEU A 143 4.22 -12.17 4.58
CA LEU A 143 3.87 -11.12 3.63
C LEU A 143 2.36 -11.01 3.45
N LEU A 144 1.65 -12.15 3.41
CA LEU A 144 0.18 -12.17 3.39
C LEU A 144 -0.40 -11.54 4.66
N ASP A 145 0.15 -11.88 5.83
CA ASP A 145 -0.26 -11.31 7.11
C ASP A 145 -0.10 -9.78 7.14
N GLY A 146 0.96 -9.27 6.52
CA GLY A 146 1.19 -7.84 6.36
C GLY A 146 0.16 -7.13 5.49
N ALA A 147 -0.73 -7.84 4.78
CA ALA A 147 -1.81 -7.28 3.97
C ALA A 147 -3.21 -7.53 4.58
N LYS A 148 -3.27 -8.02 5.81
CA LYS A 148 -4.51 -8.14 6.59
C LYS A 148 -4.86 -6.84 7.31
N ILE A 149 -6.15 -6.61 7.46
CA ILE A 149 -6.70 -5.57 8.34
C ILE A 149 -7.73 -6.27 9.23
N ASP A 150 -7.57 -6.16 10.55
CA ASP A 150 -8.47 -6.74 11.56
C ASP A 150 -8.71 -8.26 11.34
N GLY A 151 -7.66 -8.98 10.93
CA GLY A 151 -7.68 -10.42 10.68
C GLY A 151 -8.26 -10.86 9.33
N LYS A 152 -8.87 -9.98 8.56
CA LYS A 152 -9.38 -10.27 7.20
C LYS A 152 -8.34 -9.97 6.13
N GLN A 153 -8.32 -10.76 5.07
CA GLN A 153 -7.38 -10.63 3.95
C GLN A 153 -7.93 -9.66 2.90
N TYR A 154 -7.69 -8.38 3.06
CA TYR A 154 -8.17 -7.36 2.13
C TYR A 154 -7.18 -7.03 1.01
N GLY A 155 -5.94 -7.45 1.13
CA GLY A 155 -4.92 -7.19 0.13
C GLY A 155 -4.05 -8.40 -0.17
N ILE A 156 -3.36 -8.32 -1.31
CA ILE A 156 -2.35 -9.27 -1.75
C ILE A 156 -1.03 -8.52 -1.81
N PRO A 157 0.08 -9.06 -1.30
CA PRO A 157 1.39 -8.43 -1.43
C PRO A 157 1.73 -8.22 -2.91
N PHE A 158 1.89 -6.97 -3.31
CA PHE A 158 2.21 -6.60 -4.68
C PHE A 158 3.69 -6.24 -4.83
N ASN A 159 4.18 -5.32 -4.01
CA ASN A 159 5.58 -4.97 -3.90
C ASN A 159 5.92 -4.68 -2.44
N LYS A 160 7.11 -5.06 -2.03
CA LYS A 160 7.60 -4.85 -0.66
C LYS A 160 8.99 -4.26 -0.70
N SER A 161 9.21 -3.25 0.12
CA SER A 161 10.53 -2.71 0.41
C SER A 161 11.07 -3.32 1.70
N THR A 162 12.37 -3.24 1.88
CA THR A 162 13.05 -3.52 3.14
C THR A 162 14.08 -2.43 3.40
N GLU A 163 14.25 -2.10 4.67
CA GLU A 163 15.31 -1.19 5.07
C GLU A 163 16.64 -1.92 5.05
N MET A 164 17.66 -1.26 4.51
CA MET A 164 19.02 -1.78 4.43
C MET A 164 20.01 -0.66 4.76
N LEU A 165 21.07 -1.01 5.46
CA LEU A 165 22.17 -0.09 5.68
C LEU A 165 23.13 -0.11 4.48
N PHE A 166 23.19 0.98 3.74
CA PHE A 166 24.22 1.24 2.75
C PHE A 166 25.35 2.02 3.43
N TYR A 167 26.58 1.57 3.27
CA TYR A 167 27.72 2.24 3.86
C TYR A 167 28.86 2.45 2.87
N ASN A 168 29.59 3.51 3.05
CA ASN A 168 30.81 3.77 2.30
C ASN A 168 32.00 3.13 3.03
N ALA A 169 32.46 1.98 2.49
CA ALA A 169 33.55 1.20 3.11
C ALA A 169 34.87 1.97 3.20
N ASP A 170 35.18 2.79 2.20
CA ASP A 170 36.42 3.58 2.19
C ASP A 170 36.37 4.68 3.26
N LEU A 171 35.24 5.34 3.43
CA LEU A 171 34.98 6.34 4.44
C LEU A 171 35.13 5.76 5.86
N LEU A 172 34.48 4.61 6.11
CA LEU A 172 34.59 3.92 7.40
C LEU A 172 36.05 3.60 7.72
N LYS A 173 36.80 3.08 6.73
CA LYS A 173 38.23 2.77 6.88
C LYS A 173 39.07 4.02 7.13
N GLU A 174 38.81 5.12 6.44
CA GLU A 174 39.50 6.39 6.58
C GLU A 174 39.42 6.92 8.01
N TYR A 175 38.22 6.85 8.60
CA TYR A 175 37.97 7.31 9.98
C TYR A 175 38.23 6.24 11.04
N GLY A 176 38.62 5.02 10.65
CA GLY A 176 38.91 3.91 11.57
C GLY A 176 37.70 3.45 12.34
N VAL A 177 36.55 3.31 11.60
CA VAL A 177 35.25 2.90 12.14
C VAL A 177 34.86 1.57 11.53
N GLU A 178 34.41 0.63 12.35
CA GLU A 178 33.85 -0.64 11.89
C GLU A 178 32.41 -0.46 11.38
N VAL A 179 31.96 -1.41 10.53
CA VAL A 179 30.57 -1.43 10.06
C VAL A 179 29.64 -1.68 11.25
N PRO A 180 28.72 -0.75 11.57
CA PRO A 180 27.84 -0.88 12.73
C PRO A 180 26.85 -2.02 12.55
N LYS A 181 26.59 -2.78 13.61
CA LYS A 181 25.65 -3.90 13.67
C LYS A 181 24.43 -3.61 14.53
N THR A 182 24.48 -2.53 15.31
CA THR A 182 23.40 -2.09 16.18
C THR A 182 23.15 -0.59 16.00
N LEU A 183 21.99 -0.10 16.44
CA LEU A 183 21.68 1.33 16.41
C LEU A 183 22.64 2.13 17.29
N GLU A 184 23.07 1.57 18.42
CA GLU A 184 24.07 2.24 19.28
C GLU A 184 25.42 2.34 18.60
N GLU A 185 25.89 1.26 17.97
CA GLU A 185 27.14 1.29 17.17
C GLU A 185 27.02 2.27 15.99
N LEU A 186 25.85 2.39 15.35
CA LEU A 186 25.60 3.36 14.28
C LEU A 186 25.72 4.79 14.80
N LYS A 187 25.17 5.07 15.98
CA LYS A 187 25.28 6.37 16.63
C LYS A 187 26.71 6.73 16.94
N GLU A 188 27.48 5.84 17.58
CA GLU A 188 28.89 6.07 17.94
C GLU A 188 29.78 6.18 16.69
N ALA A 189 29.55 5.35 15.66
CA ALA A 189 30.23 5.46 14.37
C ALA A 189 29.98 6.83 13.73
N SER A 190 28.73 7.28 13.73
CA SER A 190 28.37 8.57 13.16
C SER A 190 28.96 9.76 13.88
N LYS A 191 29.00 9.74 15.21
CA LYS A 191 29.67 10.75 16.01
C LYS A 191 31.16 10.79 15.71
N THR A 192 31.82 9.62 15.68
CA THR A 192 33.27 9.50 15.41
C THR A 192 33.60 10.09 14.05
N ILE A 193 32.83 9.78 12.99
CA ILE A 193 33.06 10.33 11.66
C ILE A 193 32.88 11.85 11.68
N TYR A 194 31.77 12.33 12.26
CA TYR A 194 31.45 13.74 12.34
C TYR A 194 32.57 14.55 13.06
N GLU A 195 33.03 14.07 14.20
CA GLU A 195 34.12 14.74 14.98
C GLU A 195 35.45 14.70 14.24
N LYS A 196 35.88 13.53 13.74
CA LYS A 196 37.18 13.38 13.05
C LYS A 196 37.20 14.13 11.71
N SER A 197 36.08 14.36 11.07
CA SER A 197 35.99 15.18 9.86
C SER A 197 35.90 16.68 10.15
N ASN A 198 36.12 17.15 11.37
CA ASN A 198 35.86 18.54 11.78
C ASN A 198 34.40 19.00 11.45
N LYS A 199 33.42 18.11 11.58
CA LYS A 199 31.99 18.34 11.33
C LYS A 199 31.63 18.55 9.86
N GLU A 200 32.49 18.15 8.94
CA GLU A 200 32.23 18.27 7.50
C GLU A 200 31.45 17.08 6.94
N VAL A 201 31.58 15.89 7.56
CA VAL A 201 30.90 14.66 7.11
C VAL A 201 29.84 14.25 8.11
N VAL A 202 28.59 14.20 7.64
CA VAL A 202 27.49 13.65 8.41
C VAL A 202 27.59 12.12 8.43
N GLY A 203 27.53 11.52 9.63
CA GLY A 203 27.83 10.10 9.80
C GLY A 203 26.73 9.18 9.28
N ALA A 204 25.45 9.56 9.40
CA ALA A 204 24.35 8.77 8.86
C ALA A 204 23.21 9.64 8.34
N GLY A 205 22.49 9.13 7.32
CA GLY A 205 21.30 9.74 6.75
C GLY A 205 20.12 8.77 6.77
N PHE A 206 18.92 9.31 7.01
CA PHE A 206 17.67 8.55 7.09
C PHE A 206 16.67 9.15 6.10
N ASP A 207 16.06 8.32 5.26
CA ASP A 207 15.13 8.77 4.21
C ASP A 207 13.69 8.85 4.70
N SER A 208 13.30 8.07 5.72
CA SER A 208 11.92 8.04 6.23
C SER A 208 11.88 7.83 7.74
N LEU A 209 11.72 8.90 8.51
CA LEU A 209 11.60 8.79 9.97
C LEU A 209 10.37 7.98 10.40
N ASN A 210 9.31 7.93 9.62
CA ASN A 210 8.15 7.09 9.92
C ASN A 210 8.51 5.60 9.95
N ASN A 211 9.28 5.12 8.94
CA ASN A 211 9.73 3.75 8.88
C ASN A 211 10.67 3.44 10.05
N TYR A 212 11.63 4.33 10.32
CA TYR A 212 12.61 4.14 11.39
C TYR A 212 11.99 4.21 12.78
N TYR A 213 10.92 5.00 12.96
CA TYR A 213 10.15 4.98 14.21
C TYR A 213 9.46 3.62 14.40
N ALA A 214 8.79 3.09 13.38
CA ALA A 214 8.15 1.77 13.45
C ALA A 214 9.18 0.65 13.73
N ILE A 215 10.34 0.68 13.07
CA ILE A 215 11.46 -0.23 13.30
C ILE A 215 12.00 -0.10 14.74
N GLY A 216 12.17 1.12 15.21
CA GLY A 216 12.64 1.40 16.57
C GLY A 216 11.71 0.84 17.64
N MET A 217 10.40 1.03 17.48
CA MET A 217 9.40 0.44 18.38
C MET A 217 9.43 -1.09 18.33
N LYS A 218 9.53 -1.68 17.15
CA LYS A 218 9.62 -3.14 17.00
C LYS A 218 10.89 -3.70 17.63
N ASN A 219 12.03 -3.01 17.55
CA ASN A 219 13.27 -3.40 18.22
C ASN A 219 13.16 -3.36 19.75
N LYS A 220 12.24 -2.58 20.30
CA LYS A 220 11.89 -2.58 21.72
C LYS A 220 10.83 -3.63 22.10
N GLY A 221 10.38 -4.45 21.13
CA GLY A 221 9.36 -5.48 21.35
C GLY A 221 7.93 -4.90 21.39
N VAL A 222 7.73 -3.67 20.96
CA VAL A 222 6.42 -3.00 20.91
C VAL A 222 5.84 -3.12 19.50
N ASP A 223 4.60 -3.61 19.40
CA ASP A 223 3.91 -3.72 18.14
C ASP A 223 3.42 -2.35 17.64
N PHE A 224 3.68 -2.09 16.36
CA PHE A 224 3.20 -0.88 15.70
C PHE A 224 1.77 -1.12 15.17
N ASN A 225 0.80 -0.83 16.02
CA ASN A 225 -0.63 -1.01 15.74
C ASN A 225 -1.47 0.14 16.32
N LYS A 226 -2.80 0.05 16.22
CA LYS A 226 -3.74 1.07 16.69
C LYS A 226 -3.70 1.36 18.20
N ASP A 227 -3.20 0.41 18.98
CA ASP A 227 -3.14 0.50 20.45
C ASP A 227 -1.78 1.05 20.93
N LEU A 228 -0.93 1.50 19.99
CA LEU A 228 0.39 2.06 20.29
C LEU A 228 0.28 3.33 21.14
N ASP A 229 0.90 3.29 22.33
CA ASP A 229 1.05 4.48 23.17
C ASP A 229 2.23 5.34 22.70
N LEU A 230 1.93 6.40 21.97
CA LEU A 230 2.92 7.37 21.48
C LEU A 230 3.59 8.18 22.59
N THR A 231 3.03 8.16 23.82
CA THR A 231 3.58 8.89 24.98
C THR A 231 4.44 8.02 25.88
N SER A 232 4.58 6.75 25.54
CA SER A 232 5.37 5.79 26.30
C SER A 232 6.86 6.16 26.35
N LYS A 233 7.56 5.67 27.35
CA LYS A 233 9.03 5.83 27.47
C LYS A 233 9.76 5.27 26.25
N ASP A 234 9.34 4.12 25.74
CA ASP A 234 9.94 3.50 24.55
C ASP A 234 9.76 4.36 23.31
N SER A 235 8.57 4.94 23.14
CA SER A 235 8.31 5.91 22.06
C SER A 235 9.22 7.13 22.16
N GLN A 236 9.33 7.70 23.34
CA GLN A 236 10.21 8.85 23.58
C GLN A 236 11.67 8.53 23.28
N GLU A 237 12.18 7.39 23.75
CA GLU A 237 13.58 6.96 23.49
C GLU A 237 13.86 6.76 21.99
N VAL A 238 12.90 6.22 21.22
CA VAL A 238 13.05 6.08 19.76
C VAL A 238 13.10 7.45 19.08
N VAL A 239 12.24 8.37 19.45
CA VAL A 239 12.24 9.75 18.91
C VAL A 239 13.52 10.46 19.28
N ASP A 240 13.96 10.38 20.54
CA ASP A 240 15.16 11.03 21.05
C ASP A 240 16.42 10.55 20.33
N TYR A 241 16.51 9.27 20.01
CA TYR A 241 17.65 8.72 19.26
C TYR A 241 17.92 9.49 17.97
N TYR A 242 16.88 9.74 17.16
CA TYR A 242 17.01 10.46 15.89
C TYR A 242 17.11 11.97 16.09
N ARG A 243 16.25 12.54 16.94
CA ARG A 243 16.27 13.98 17.23
C ARG A 243 17.63 14.44 17.72
N ASP A 244 18.18 13.78 18.75
CA ASP A 244 19.44 14.18 19.35
C ASP A 244 20.61 14.09 18.36
N GLY A 245 20.59 13.08 17.47
CA GLY A 245 21.61 12.95 16.43
C GLY A 245 21.51 14.01 15.34
N ILE A 246 20.29 14.41 14.98
CA ILE A 246 20.05 15.49 14.01
C ILE A 246 20.41 16.83 14.60
N GLU A 247 20.02 17.13 15.83
CA GLU A 247 20.36 18.38 16.53
C GLU A 247 21.86 18.51 16.77
N ALA A 248 22.54 17.42 17.08
CA ALA A 248 23.97 17.39 17.23
C ALA A 248 24.75 17.42 15.89
N GLY A 249 24.08 17.17 14.75
CA GLY A 249 24.62 17.28 13.40
C GLY A 249 25.29 16.02 12.85
N TYR A 250 25.41 14.94 13.62
CA TYR A 250 25.97 13.67 13.11
C TYR A 250 24.97 12.76 12.40
N PHE A 251 23.67 13.07 12.50
CA PHE A 251 22.60 12.50 11.71
C PHE A 251 21.95 13.57 10.81
N ARG A 252 21.33 13.12 9.71
CA ARG A 252 20.44 13.95 8.91
C ARG A 252 19.26 13.15 8.37
N THR A 253 18.18 13.84 8.06
CA THR A 253 17.13 13.28 7.20
C THR A 253 17.41 13.60 5.74
N ALA A 254 17.00 12.75 4.82
CA ALA A 254 16.89 13.14 3.44
C ALA A 254 15.89 14.31 3.38
N GLY A 255 16.32 15.44 2.86
CA GLY A 255 15.42 16.57 2.67
C GLY A 255 14.27 16.12 1.77
N SER A 256 13.06 16.27 2.25
CA SER A 256 11.84 16.16 1.46
C SER A 256 11.71 17.37 0.55
#